data_4ec7ba8c279b100aa601fb21a4b9cfed
#
_entry.id   4ec7ba8c279b100aa601fb21a4b9cfed
#
_cell.length_a   1.000
_cell.length_b   1.000
_cell.length_c   1.000
_cell.angle_alpha   90.00
_cell.angle_beta   90.00
_cell.angle_gamma   90.00
#
_symmetry.space_group_name_H-M   'P 1'
#
loop_
_entity.id
_entity.type
_entity.pdbx_description
1 polymer ?
#
loop_
_entity_poly.entity_id
_entity_poly.type
_entity_poly.pdbx_seq_one_letter_code
_entity_poly.pdbx_strand_id
1 'polypeptide(L)'
;ESLERTGNLTQACIENDCDLSTASRQLAALEEDLGVCLLDRRRKPMQPTRFVKTNLSLIRRIIRLHDELLDEAAKELSSRNGKFIRFGLTTSAIVHGVVGLINKFNAEYPDIEIQLIPDMDHISVVNKEVDISLVPYEPKESELTILPIGQCFTLLVASPAYLVKRGEPKIITDLNGQGHTLLLKRKPFYPEAEDLVYGDFIYDFYTGQLRSLKDSRERVPSQKSGGKVTTKFVGDQNGYISALSGEGIAVDLPLSFIKRDLVGGSLVPVLKGWKRKPWSRNLVVHKENSHWEELHTFARWFQLHERIDSHHRWNEMYQFCEVPEEAYANP
;
A
#
# COMPACT_ATOMS: atom_id res chain seq x y z
N GLU A 1 3.05 27.33 15.60
CA GLU A 1 2.09 27.27 14.47
C GLU A 1 0.87 28.16 14.70
N SER A 2 0.11 28.01 15.80
CA SER A 2 -1.07 28.83 16.08
C SER A 2 -0.71 30.33 16.11
N LEU A 3 0.42 30.69 16.67
CA LEU A 3 0.89 32.08 16.74
C LEU A 3 1.36 32.61 15.39
N GLU A 4 1.96 31.78 14.54
CA GLU A 4 2.30 32.12 13.15
C GLU A 4 1.03 32.46 12.35
N ARG A 5 -0.03 31.67 12.53
CA ARG A 5 -1.28 31.82 11.83
C ARG A 5 -2.12 33.00 12.32
N THR A 6 -2.20 33.18 13.62
CA THR A 6 -3.07 34.21 14.24
C THR A 6 -2.38 35.57 14.40
N GLY A 7 -1.05 35.61 14.54
CA GLY A 7 -0.30 36.81 14.90
C GLY A 7 -0.67 37.37 16.26
N ASN A 8 -1.38 36.60 17.10
CA ASN A 8 -1.91 37.04 18.39
C ASN A 8 -1.69 35.95 19.46
N LEU A 9 -0.87 36.27 20.47
CA LEU A 9 -0.52 35.31 21.52
C LEU A 9 -1.74 34.88 22.34
N THR A 10 -2.67 35.79 22.63
CA THR A 10 -3.89 35.48 23.37
C THR A 10 -4.75 34.48 22.59
N GLN A 11 -4.93 34.68 21.29
CA GLN A 11 -5.68 33.77 20.45
C GLN A 11 -5.00 32.40 20.34
N ALA A 12 -3.68 32.40 20.19
CA ALA A 12 -2.90 31.17 20.17
C ALA A 12 -2.98 30.39 21.48
N CYS A 13 -3.04 31.07 22.61
CA CYS A 13 -3.22 30.45 23.93
C CYS A 13 -4.60 29.81 24.07
N ILE A 14 -5.66 30.48 23.58
CA ILE A 14 -7.03 29.93 23.59
C ILE A 14 -7.09 28.62 22.76
N GLU A 15 -6.47 28.64 21.60
CA GLU A 15 -6.44 27.46 20.70
C GLU A 15 -5.66 26.26 21.25
N ASN A 16 -4.68 26.50 22.13
CA ASN A 16 -3.83 25.45 22.70
C ASN A 16 -4.09 25.23 24.20
N ASP A 17 -5.20 25.75 24.73
CA ASP A 17 -5.62 25.63 26.14
C ASP A 17 -4.48 25.94 27.12
N CYS A 18 -3.77 27.04 26.90
CA CYS A 18 -2.64 27.44 27.73
C CYS A 18 -2.81 28.85 28.30
N ASP A 19 -2.22 29.05 29.49
CA ASP A 19 -2.21 30.37 30.13
C ASP A 19 -1.24 31.34 29.41
N LEU A 20 -1.71 32.61 29.19
CA LEU A 20 -0.95 33.63 28.47
C LEU A 20 0.39 33.95 29.14
N SER A 21 0.45 33.98 30.48
CA SER A 21 1.67 34.27 31.23
C SER A 21 2.71 33.16 31.07
N THR A 22 2.23 31.91 31.07
CA THR A 22 3.05 30.71 30.86
C THR A 22 3.59 30.66 29.44
N ALA A 23 2.72 30.85 28.43
CA ALA A 23 3.12 30.86 27.02
C ALA A 23 4.14 31.98 26.74
N SER A 24 3.96 33.17 27.31
CA SER A 24 4.90 34.30 27.17
C SER A 24 6.27 33.99 27.74
N ARG A 25 6.32 33.33 28.92
CA ARG A 25 7.59 32.91 29.57
C ARG A 25 8.29 31.83 28.78
N GLN A 26 7.56 30.79 28.33
CA GLN A 26 8.10 29.71 27.51
C GLN A 26 8.67 30.22 26.20
N LEU A 27 7.97 31.14 25.53
CA LEU A 27 8.45 31.76 24.32
C LEU A 27 9.73 32.59 24.54
N ALA A 28 9.79 33.36 25.66
CA ALA A 28 10.98 34.14 25.99
C ALA A 28 12.18 33.23 26.30
N ALA A 29 11.96 32.14 27.07
CA ALA A 29 13.01 31.16 27.35
C ALA A 29 13.51 30.49 26.07
N LEU A 30 12.62 30.11 25.15
CA LEU A 30 13.00 29.51 23.86
C LEU A 30 13.80 30.51 22.99
N GLU A 31 13.43 31.81 22.98
CA GLU A 31 14.16 32.85 22.28
C GLU A 31 15.57 33.08 22.89
N GLU A 32 15.69 32.95 24.20
CA GLU A 32 16.95 33.00 24.93
C GLU A 32 17.86 31.80 24.61
N ASP A 33 17.30 30.58 24.68
CA ASP A 33 18.04 29.34 24.38
C ASP A 33 18.57 29.31 22.93
N LEU A 34 17.77 29.79 22.00
CA LEU A 34 18.12 29.84 20.59
C LEU A 34 19.02 31.05 20.23
N GLY A 35 19.09 32.07 21.11
CA GLY A 35 19.82 33.30 20.87
C GLY A 35 19.22 34.16 19.75
N VAL A 36 17.98 33.93 19.37
CA VAL A 36 17.30 34.66 18.28
C VAL A 36 15.84 34.93 18.63
N CYS A 37 15.33 36.10 18.22
CA CYS A 37 13.90 36.38 18.34
C CYS A 37 13.11 35.56 17.32
N LEU A 38 12.01 34.93 17.78
CA LEU A 38 11.12 34.16 16.92
C LEU A 38 10.00 35.02 16.35
N LEU A 39 9.59 36.09 17.10
CA LEU A 39 8.48 36.96 16.72
C LEU A 39 8.91 38.43 16.68
N ASP A 40 8.48 39.12 15.66
CA ASP A 40 8.57 40.59 15.58
C ASP A 40 7.39 41.24 16.32
N ARG A 41 7.58 41.57 17.58
CA ARG A 41 6.56 42.17 18.45
C ARG A 41 6.28 43.64 18.13
N ARG A 42 7.08 44.28 17.24
CA ARG A 42 6.87 45.67 16.82
C ARG A 42 5.71 45.79 15.83
N ARG A 43 5.34 44.69 15.19
CA ARG A 43 4.24 44.63 14.24
C ARG A 43 2.92 44.22 14.93
N LYS A 44 1.81 44.75 14.44
CA LYS A 44 0.45 44.34 14.85
C LYS A 44 -0.34 44.00 13.61
N PRO A 45 -0.76 42.73 13.40
CA PRO A 45 -0.49 41.54 14.24
C PRO A 45 1.00 41.18 14.27
N MET A 46 1.46 40.49 15.31
CA MET A 46 2.83 40.00 15.44
C MET A 46 3.17 39.09 14.25
N GLN A 47 4.39 39.20 13.76
CA GLN A 47 4.83 38.44 12.59
C GLN A 47 6.01 37.54 12.94
N PRO A 48 6.08 36.33 12.37
CA PRO A 48 7.27 35.50 12.50
C PRO A 48 8.49 36.19 11.87
N THR A 49 9.63 36.11 12.56
CA THR A 49 10.89 36.65 12.09
C THR A 49 11.39 35.93 10.84
N ARG A 50 12.44 36.47 10.18
CA ARG A 50 13.06 35.80 9.06
C ARG A 50 13.57 34.41 9.44
N PHE A 51 14.12 34.27 10.65
CA PHE A 51 14.61 32.99 11.17
C PHE A 51 13.48 31.91 11.16
N VAL A 52 12.30 32.24 11.72
CA VAL A 52 11.15 31.31 11.73
C VAL A 52 10.70 30.98 10.32
N LYS A 53 10.56 31.99 9.44
CA LYS A 53 10.10 31.77 8.06
C LYS A 53 11.05 30.85 7.27
N THR A 54 12.36 31.02 7.46
CA THR A 54 13.39 30.19 6.80
C THR A 54 13.40 28.76 7.34
N ASN A 55 13.14 28.58 8.64
CA ASN A 55 13.22 27.27 9.31
C ASN A 55 11.83 26.64 9.60
N LEU A 56 10.77 27.13 8.99
CA LEU A 56 9.40 26.71 9.28
C LEU A 56 9.18 25.20 9.04
N SER A 57 9.76 24.67 7.98
CA SER A 57 9.70 23.23 7.67
C SER A 57 10.41 22.37 8.73
N LEU A 58 11.54 22.86 9.27
CA LEU A 58 12.25 22.20 10.35
C LEU A 58 11.45 22.26 11.67
N ILE A 59 10.89 23.43 11.99
CA ILE A 59 10.05 23.60 13.18
C ILE A 59 8.84 22.65 13.13
N ARG A 60 8.15 22.59 11.99
CA ARG A 60 7.02 21.65 11.79
C ARG A 60 7.44 20.18 11.89
N ARG A 61 8.64 19.86 11.44
CA ARG A 61 9.19 18.51 11.59
C ARG A 61 9.47 18.17 13.06
N ILE A 62 10.03 19.11 13.84
CA ILE A 62 10.27 18.92 15.28
C ILE A 62 8.95 18.70 16.03
N ILE A 63 7.93 19.51 15.74
CA ILE A 63 6.59 19.35 16.36
C ILE A 63 6.04 17.96 16.05
N ARG A 64 6.07 17.54 14.79
CA ARG A 64 5.59 16.20 14.41
C ARG A 64 6.35 15.07 15.11
N LEU A 65 7.67 15.16 15.19
CA LEU A 65 8.49 14.16 15.92
C LEU A 65 8.19 14.15 17.42
N HIS A 66 7.86 15.28 17.99
CA HIS A 66 7.42 15.35 19.38
C HIS A 66 6.05 14.68 19.57
N ASP A 67 5.09 14.96 18.69
CA ASP A 67 3.76 14.34 18.72
C ASP A 67 3.86 12.81 18.51
N GLU A 68 4.69 12.37 17.57
CA GLU A 68 5.02 10.96 17.33
C GLU A 68 5.60 10.30 18.60
N LEU A 69 6.50 10.99 19.32
CA LEU A 69 7.05 10.49 20.60
C LEU A 69 5.99 10.38 21.70
N LEU A 70 5.08 11.34 21.79
CA LEU A 70 3.96 11.27 22.74
C LEU A 70 3.00 10.14 22.39
N ASP A 71 2.71 9.94 21.11
CA ASP A 71 1.92 8.81 20.64
C ASP A 71 2.58 7.47 20.94
N GLU A 72 3.90 7.37 20.76
CA GLU A 72 4.66 6.17 21.15
C GLU A 72 4.60 5.89 22.66
N ALA A 73 4.77 6.92 23.48
CA ALA A 73 4.64 6.77 24.93
C ALA A 73 3.21 6.33 25.35
N ALA A 74 2.19 6.89 24.68
CA ALA A 74 0.80 6.49 24.90
C ALA A 74 0.53 5.04 24.46
N LYS A 75 1.12 4.62 23.33
CA LYS A 75 1.03 3.24 22.82
C LYS A 75 1.72 2.26 23.77
N GLU A 76 2.89 2.59 24.31
CA GLU A 76 3.60 1.76 25.27
C GLU A 76 2.80 1.60 26.58
N LEU A 77 2.14 2.66 27.04
CA LEU A 77 1.24 2.61 28.18
C LEU A 77 -0.01 1.75 27.90
N SER A 78 -0.53 1.78 26.69
CA SER A 78 -1.71 0.99 26.29
C SER A 78 -1.34 -0.47 26.00
N SER A 79 -0.18 -0.75 25.42
CA SER A 79 0.28 -2.13 25.15
C SER A 79 0.57 -2.91 26.43
N ARG A 80 0.95 -2.24 27.52
CA ARG A 80 1.03 -2.85 28.85
C ARG A 80 -0.32 -3.35 29.38
N ASN A 81 -1.44 -2.84 28.84
CA ASN A 81 -2.80 -3.25 29.22
C ASN A 81 -3.44 -4.27 28.25
N GLY A 82 -2.73 -4.76 27.22
CA GLY A 82 -3.10 -5.91 26.38
C GLY A 82 -4.44 -5.83 25.64
N LYS A 83 -4.96 -4.61 25.36
CA LYS A 83 -6.34 -4.47 24.88
C LYS A 83 -6.54 -4.42 23.35
N PHE A 84 -5.51 -4.16 22.56
CA PHE A 84 -5.66 -4.12 21.11
C PHE A 84 -4.38 -4.51 20.36
N ILE A 85 -4.57 -5.02 19.15
CA ILE A 85 -3.51 -5.41 18.23
C ILE A 85 -3.47 -4.38 17.09
N ARG A 86 -2.32 -3.75 16.86
CA ARG A 86 -2.07 -2.85 15.74
C ARG A 86 -1.70 -3.68 14.51
N PHE A 87 -2.61 -3.72 13.55
CA PHE A 87 -2.43 -4.48 12.32
C PHE A 87 -2.09 -3.56 11.15
N GLY A 88 -0.83 -3.59 10.72
CA GLY A 88 -0.29 -2.84 9.59
C GLY A 88 -0.57 -3.50 8.25
N LEU A 89 -1.05 -2.75 7.26
CA LEU A 89 -1.29 -3.24 5.91
C LEU A 89 -1.49 -2.08 4.92
N THR A 90 -1.48 -2.38 3.63
CA THR A 90 -1.71 -1.35 2.62
C THR A 90 -3.15 -0.82 2.68
N THR A 91 -3.35 0.46 2.40
CA THR A 91 -4.69 1.07 2.27
C THR A 91 -5.59 0.25 1.35
N SER A 92 -5.06 -0.27 0.24
CA SER A 92 -5.81 -1.13 -0.69
C SER A 92 -6.29 -2.42 -0.05
N ALA A 93 -5.48 -3.08 0.78
CA ALA A 93 -5.88 -4.30 1.47
C ALA A 93 -7.01 -4.02 2.48
N ILE A 94 -6.97 -2.87 3.16
CA ILE A 94 -8.05 -2.43 4.07
C ILE A 94 -9.35 -2.28 3.29
N VAL A 95 -9.34 -1.48 2.23
CA VAL A 95 -10.55 -1.12 1.47
C VAL A 95 -11.19 -2.31 0.77
N HIS A 96 -10.38 -3.25 0.25
CA HIS A 96 -10.85 -4.28 -0.66
C HIS A 96 -11.01 -5.68 -0.05
N GLY A 97 -10.79 -5.90 1.24
CA GLY A 97 -11.00 -7.24 1.77
C GLY A 97 -10.84 -7.47 3.25
N VAL A 98 -9.86 -6.84 3.89
CA VAL A 98 -9.50 -7.17 5.26
C VAL A 98 -10.58 -6.80 6.27
N VAL A 99 -11.31 -5.70 6.08
CA VAL A 99 -12.38 -5.28 7.00
C VAL A 99 -13.42 -6.38 7.23
N GLY A 100 -13.81 -7.10 6.19
CA GLY A 100 -14.76 -8.20 6.31
C GLY A 100 -14.23 -9.36 7.18
N LEU A 101 -12.92 -9.66 7.09
CA LEU A 101 -12.28 -10.65 7.94
C LEU A 101 -12.17 -10.17 9.39
N ILE A 102 -11.82 -8.92 9.61
CA ILE A 102 -11.76 -8.36 10.97
C ILE A 102 -13.13 -8.39 11.65
N ASN A 103 -14.20 -8.05 10.93
CA ASN A 103 -15.55 -8.15 11.47
C ASN A 103 -15.92 -9.59 11.88
N LYS A 104 -15.50 -10.60 11.10
CA LYS A 104 -15.68 -12.02 11.47
C LYS A 104 -14.87 -12.37 12.71
N PHE A 105 -13.59 -11.95 12.75
CA PHE A 105 -12.73 -12.19 13.92
C PHE A 105 -13.31 -11.58 15.19
N ASN A 106 -13.72 -10.32 15.15
CA ASN A 106 -14.30 -9.63 16.31
C ASN A 106 -15.62 -10.26 16.79
N ALA A 107 -16.37 -10.92 15.90
CA ALA A 107 -17.56 -11.66 16.30
C ALA A 107 -17.22 -12.95 17.07
N GLU A 108 -16.08 -13.58 16.77
CA GLU A 108 -15.61 -14.79 17.45
C GLU A 108 -14.78 -14.47 18.71
N TYR A 109 -14.04 -13.35 18.70
CA TYR A 109 -13.13 -12.90 19.76
C TYR A 109 -13.44 -11.45 20.16
N PRO A 110 -14.55 -11.19 20.81
CA PRO A 110 -15.02 -9.82 21.11
C PRO A 110 -14.09 -9.06 22.09
N ASP A 111 -13.28 -9.78 22.86
CA ASP A 111 -12.34 -9.20 23.82
C ASP A 111 -11.02 -8.75 23.20
N ILE A 112 -10.77 -9.08 21.92
CA ILE A 112 -9.55 -8.72 21.19
C ILE A 112 -9.88 -7.62 20.18
N GLU A 113 -9.42 -6.41 20.46
CA GLU A 113 -9.58 -5.28 19.54
C GLU A 113 -8.47 -5.27 18.48
N ILE A 114 -8.86 -5.10 17.21
CA ILE A 114 -7.90 -4.96 16.09
C ILE A 114 -7.96 -3.53 15.55
N GLN A 115 -6.83 -2.84 15.58
CA GLN A 115 -6.67 -1.52 14.97
C GLN A 115 -5.95 -1.66 13.62
N LEU A 116 -6.62 -1.26 12.54
CA LEU A 116 -6.04 -1.27 11.19
C LEU A 116 -5.23 0.00 10.96
N ILE A 117 -3.93 -0.15 10.72
CA ILE A 117 -3.02 0.97 10.48
C ILE A 117 -2.59 0.95 9.00
N PRO A 118 -2.97 1.96 8.21
CA PRO A 118 -2.69 1.97 6.79
C PRO A 118 -1.21 2.22 6.48
N ASP A 119 -0.76 1.64 5.36
CA ASP A 119 0.54 1.86 4.73
C ASP A 119 1.75 1.54 5.63
N MET A 120 1.57 0.58 6.53
CA MET A 120 2.62 0.00 7.38
C MET A 120 3.10 -1.33 6.80
N ASP A 121 4.40 -1.58 6.88
CA ASP A 121 5.07 -2.76 6.35
C ASP A 121 5.86 -3.54 7.42
N HIS A 122 6.77 -4.43 7.00
CA HIS A 122 7.61 -5.21 7.91
C HIS A 122 8.60 -4.36 8.71
N ILE A 123 9.07 -3.23 8.16
CA ILE A 123 9.95 -2.30 8.88
C ILE A 123 9.20 -1.68 10.05
N SER A 124 7.93 -1.36 9.87
CA SER A 124 7.07 -0.86 10.95
C SER A 124 6.88 -1.89 12.07
N VAL A 125 6.94 -3.21 11.75
CA VAL A 125 6.97 -4.27 12.78
C VAL A 125 8.32 -4.30 13.50
N VAL A 126 9.44 -4.21 12.77
CA VAL A 126 10.79 -4.12 13.37
C VAL A 126 10.90 -2.92 14.29
N ASN A 127 10.38 -1.77 13.88
CA ASN A 127 10.37 -0.54 14.66
C ASN A 127 9.30 -0.52 15.78
N LYS A 128 8.48 -1.57 15.90
CA LYS A 128 7.40 -1.68 16.90
C LYS A 128 6.29 -0.63 16.75
N GLU A 129 6.16 -0.04 15.58
CA GLU A 129 5.07 0.89 15.22
C GLU A 129 3.74 0.14 15.10
N VAL A 130 3.79 -1.12 14.60
CA VAL A 130 2.67 -2.06 14.55
C VAL A 130 3.10 -3.41 15.12
N ASP A 131 2.14 -4.22 15.55
CA ASP A 131 2.39 -5.51 16.24
C ASP A 131 2.48 -6.66 15.23
N ILE A 132 1.74 -6.54 14.12
CA ILE A 132 1.68 -7.49 13.01
C ILE A 132 1.46 -6.71 11.72
N SER A 133 2.03 -7.16 10.61
CA SER A 133 1.79 -6.56 9.29
C SER A 133 1.53 -7.61 8.23
N LEU A 134 0.69 -7.26 7.24
CA LEU A 134 0.43 -8.04 6.03
C LEU A 134 1.25 -7.47 4.87
N VAL A 135 2.24 -8.23 4.41
CA VAL A 135 3.14 -7.80 3.35
C VAL A 135 3.06 -8.71 2.11
N PRO A 136 3.26 -8.14 0.90
CA PRO A 136 3.16 -8.87 -0.37
C PRO A 136 4.49 -9.51 -0.81
N TYR A 137 5.42 -9.71 0.10
CA TYR A 137 6.75 -10.29 -0.12
C TYR A 137 7.23 -11.01 1.15
N GLU A 138 8.34 -11.70 1.06
CA GLU A 138 9.01 -12.34 2.20
C GLU A 138 10.15 -11.45 2.69
N PRO A 139 10.04 -10.84 3.89
CA PRO A 139 11.11 -10.06 4.50
C PRO A 139 12.32 -10.92 4.83
N LYS A 140 13.50 -10.29 4.93
CA LYS A 140 14.76 -10.98 5.24
C LYS A 140 15.28 -10.71 6.65
N GLU A 141 14.60 -9.89 7.40
CA GLU A 141 14.95 -9.48 8.74
C GLU A 141 14.85 -10.65 9.71
N SER A 142 15.95 -10.93 10.41
CA SER A 142 16.08 -12.07 11.31
C SER A 142 15.20 -11.98 12.56
N GLU A 143 14.78 -10.78 12.91
CA GLU A 143 13.93 -10.47 14.06
C GLU A 143 12.45 -10.84 13.83
N LEU A 144 12.08 -11.13 12.59
CA LEU A 144 10.69 -11.40 12.23
C LEU A 144 10.38 -12.90 12.23
N THR A 145 9.16 -13.22 12.61
CA THR A 145 8.48 -14.49 12.32
C THR A 145 7.56 -14.27 11.13
N ILE A 146 7.70 -15.10 10.11
CA ILE A 146 6.94 -15.00 8.85
C ILE A 146 5.92 -16.12 8.81
N LEU A 147 4.65 -15.76 8.61
CA LEU A 147 3.53 -16.68 8.49
C LEU A 147 2.95 -16.58 7.08
N PRO A 148 3.26 -17.52 6.17
CA PRO A 148 2.74 -17.49 4.80
C PRO A 148 1.21 -17.63 4.80
N ILE A 149 0.53 -16.76 4.03
CA ILE A 149 -0.93 -16.83 3.83
C ILE A 149 -1.28 -17.45 2.48
N GLY A 150 -0.41 -17.23 1.48
CA GLY A 150 -0.64 -17.70 0.12
C GLY A 150 -0.02 -16.76 -0.91
N GLN A 151 -0.60 -16.75 -2.09
CA GLN A 151 -0.12 -15.93 -3.19
C GLN A 151 -1.21 -14.96 -3.66
N CYS A 152 -0.79 -13.86 -4.24
CA CYS A 152 -1.66 -12.90 -4.90
C CYS A 152 -1.52 -13.03 -6.41
N PHE A 153 -2.64 -13.15 -7.09
CA PHE A 153 -2.73 -13.27 -8.54
C PHE A 153 -3.39 -12.05 -9.14
N THR A 154 -2.99 -11.73 -10.37
CA THR A 154 -3.56 -10.62 -11.14
C THR A 154 -3.97 -11.11 -12.52
N LEU A 155 -4.84 -10.34 -13.17
CA LEU A 155 -5.12 -10.44 -14.60
C LEU A 155 -4.87 -9.07 -15.24
N LEU A 156 -4.67 -9.08 -16.55
CA LEU A 156 -4.71 -7.86 -17.31
C LEU A 156 -6.17 -7.44 -17.48
N VAL A 157 -6.51 -6.25 -17.01
CA VAL A 157 -7.87 -5.74 -17.07
C VAL A 157 -7.90 -4.31 -17.61
N ALA A 158 -8.95 -3.98 -18.32
CA ALA A 158 -9.20 -2.63 -18.82
C ALA A 158 -10.70 -2.31 -18.77
N SER A 159 -11.06 -1.03 -18.78
CA SER A 159 -12.45 -0.65 -18.95
C SER A 159 -12.90 -0.84 -20.42
N PRO A 160 -14.17 -1.18 -20.67
CA PRO A 160 -14.70 -1.23 -22.04
C PRO A 160 -14.48 0.06 -22.83
N ALA A 161 -14.58 1.22 -22.16
CA ALA A 161 -14.33 2.52 -22.77
C ALA A 161 -12.90 2.67 -23.32
N TYR A 162 -11.91 2.15 -22.60
CA TYR A 162 -10.53 2.12 -23.08
C TYR A 162 -10.39 1.24 -24.33
N LEU A 163 -10.99 0.05 -24.32
CA LEU A 163 -10.91 -0.91 -25.43
C LEU A 163 -11.62 -0.39 -26.69
N VAL A 164 -12.75 0.29 -26.53
CA VAL A 164 -13.42 0.97 -27.66
C VAL A 164 -12.52 2.03 -28.29
N LYS A 165 -11.79 2.79 -27.48
CA LYS A 165 -10.92 3.88 -27.95
C LYS A 165 -9.61 3.39 -28.56
N ARG A 166 -9.02 2.33 -28.03
CA ARG A 166 -7.66 1.87 -28.38
C ARG A 166 -7.61 0.57 -29.16
N GLY A 167 -8.73 -0.12 -29.28
CA GLY A 167 -8.80 -1.51 -29.72
C GLY A 167 -8.55 -2.49 -28.58
N GLU A 168 -9.02 -3.72 -28.74
CA GLU A 168 -8.77 -4.81 -27.83
C GLU A 168 -7.55 -5.61 -28.30
N PRO A 169 -6.50 -5.75 -27.48
CA PRO A 169 -5.35 -6.59 -27.85
C PRO A 169 -5.81 -8.06 -27.91
N LYS A 170 -5.56 -8.71 -29.04
CA LYS A 170 -5.92 -10.13 -29.28
C LYS A 170 -4.79 -11.08 -28.95
N ILE A 171 -3.55 -10.64 -29.16
CA ILE A 171 -2.33 -11.39 -28.82
C ILE A 171 -1.39 -10.48 -28.05
N ILE A 172 -0.46 -11.10 -27.31
CA ILE A 172 0.41 -10.36 -26.38
C ILE A 172 1.24 -9.26 -27.07
N THR A 173 1.64 -9.47 -28.32
CA THR A 173 2.42 -8.50 -29.07
C THR A 173 1.62 -7.27 -29.51
N ASP A 174 0.29 -7.32 -29.46
CA ASP A 174 -0.57 -6.16 -29.75
C ASP A 174 -0.38 -5.05 -28.73
N LEU A 175 0.05 -5.37 -27.52
CA LEU A 175 0.38 -4.37 -26.48
C LEU A 175 1.35 -3.32 -27.01
N ASN A 176 2.38 -3.76 -27.76
CA ASN A 176 3.34 -2.86 -28.41
C ASN A 176 2.80 -2.29 -29.72
N GLY A 177 2.20 -3.15 -30.55
CA GLY A 177 1.78 -2.78 -31.92
C GLY A 177 0.69 -1.72 -31.95
N GLN A 178 -0.24 -1.75 -31.02
CA GLN A 178 -1.36 -0.82 -30.92
C GLN A 178 -1.09 0.37 -29.98
N GLY A 179 0.08 0.43 -29.35
CA GLY A 179 0.48 1.52 -28.45
C GLY A 179 -0.37 1.60 -27.19
N HIS A 180 -0.66 0.45 -26.58
CA HIS A 180 -1.38 0.41 -25.32
C HIS A 180 -0.60 1.05 -24.17
N THR A 181 -1.32 1.58 -23.19
CA THR A 181 -0.77 2.06 -21.92
C THR A 181 -0.92 0.96 -20.87
N LEU A 182 0.18 0.54 -20.26
CA LEU A 182 0.17 -0.37 -19.12
C LEU A 182 0.28 0.40 -17.81
N LEU A 183 -0.61 0.11 -16.87
CA LEU A 183 -0.65 0.67 -15.53
C LEU A 183 0.02 -0.32 -14.59
N LEU A 184 1.20 0.05 -14.07
CA LEU A 184 2.10 -0.81 -13.32
C LEU A 184 2.30 -0.27 -11.91
N LYS A 185 2.50 -1.16 -10.95
CA LYS A 185 3.07 -0.77 -9.65
C LYS A 185 4.51 -0.34 -9.81
N ARG A 186 4.88 0.77 -9.16
CA ARG A 186 6.27 1.18 -9.08
C ARG A 186 7.04 0.22 -8.17
N LYS A 187 8.18 -0.30 -8.65
CA LYS A 187 9.11 -1.02 -7.77
C LYS A 187 9.48 -0.13 -6.56
N PRO A 188 9.37 -0.63 -5.33
CA PRO A 188 10.58 -1.03 -4.65
C PRO A 188 10.54 -2.47 -4.13
N PHE A 189 9.38 -3.12 -4.18
CA PHE A 189 9.16 -4.40 -3.47
C PHE A 189 9.17 -5.65 -4.38
N TYR A 190 9.29 -5.48 -5.71
CA TYR A 190 9.23 -6.60 -6.67
C TYR A 190 10.39 -6.52 -7.65
N PRO A 191 11.60 -6.96 -7.27
CA PRO A 191 12.78 -6.83 -8.13
C PRO A 191 12.69 -7.59 -9.45
N GLU A 192 11.82 -8.61 -9.56
CA GLU A 192 11.77 -9.53 -10.71
C GLU A 192 10.53 -9.38 -11.60
N ALA A 193 9.69 -8.37 -11.36
CA ALA A 193 8.35 -8.35 -11.93
C ALA A 193 8.19 -7.41 -13.11
N GLU A 194 9.03 -7.52 -14.13
CA GLU A 194 8.88 -6.74 -15.39
C GLU A 194 8.20 -7.53 -16.50
N ASP A 195 7.94 -8.82 -16.26
CA ASP A 195 7.44 -9.74 -17.27
C ASP A 195 5.98 -10.12 -17.04
N LEU A 196 5.25 -10.33 -18.14
CA LEU A 196 3.98 -11.04 -18.14
C LEU A 196 4.25 -12.51 -18.42
N VAL A 197 3.57 -13.40 -17.71
CA VAL A 197 3.73 -14.84 -17.86
C VAL A 197 2.41 -15.50 -18.26
N TYR A 198 2.49 -16.51 -19.12
CA TYR A 198 1.41 -17.42 -19.47
C TYR A 198 1.98 -18.81 -19.73
N GLY A 199 1.66 -19.78 -18.89
CA GLY A 199 2.25 -21.10 -18.94
C GLY A 199 3.78 -21.02 -18.97
N ASP A 200 4.39 -21.61 -20.00
CA ASP A 200 5.85 -21.59 -20.19
C ASP A 200 6.39 -20.34 -20.95
N PHE A 201 5.55 -19.34 -21.17
CA PHE A 201 5.96 -18.16 -21.93
C PHE A 201 6.13 -16.94 -21.00
N ILE A 202 7.17 -16.15 -21.32
CA ILE A 202 7.44 -14.86 -20.69
C ILE A 202 7.47 -13.79 -21.76
N TYR A 203 6.71 -12.72 -21.54
CA TYR A 203 6.72 -11.52 -22.37
C TYR A 203 7.26 -10.34 -21.58
N ASP A 204 8.40 -9.83 -22.04
CA ASP A 204 9.00 -8.60 -21.54
C ASP A 204 8.32 -7.40 -22.24
N PHE A 205 7.53 -6.65 -21.52
CA PHE A 205 6.78 -5.52 -22.10
C PHE A 205 7.63 -4.27 -22.38
N TYR A 206 8.86 -4.18 -21.86
CA TYR A 206 9.79 -3.11 -22.18
C TYR A 206 10.49 -3.36 -23.52
N THR A 207 10.88 -4.59 -23.74
CA THR A 207 11.56 -4.98 -24.99
C THR A 207 10.61 -5.52 -26.06
N GLY A 208 9.39 -5.91 -25.67
CA GLY A 208 8.43 -6.60 -26.54
C GLY A 208 8.88 -8.01 -26.94
N GLN A 209 9.79 -8.62 -26.20
CA GLN A 209 10.31 -9.95 -26.50
C GLN A 209 9.48 -11.03 -25.79
N LEU A 210 9.12 -12.05 -26.57
CA LEU A 210 8.50 -13.28 -26.08
C LEU A 210 9.57 -14.37 -25.97
N ARG A 211 9.67 -15.04 -24.82
CA ARG A 211 10.63 -16.10 -24.54
C ARG A 211 9.91 -17.33 -23.99
N SER A 212 10.47 -18.53 -24.25
CA SER A 212 10.03 -19.75 -23.59
C SER A 212 10.84 -19.98 -22.30
N LEU A 213 10.18 -20.41 -21.22
CA LEU A 213 10.84 -20.82 -19.97
C LEU A 213 11.58 -22.15 -20.10
N LYS A 214 11.10 -23.05 -21.00
CA LYS A 214 11.69 -24.39 -21.20
C LYS A 214 12.95 -24.35 -22.06
N ASP A 215 13.01 -23.41 -23.00
CA ASP A 215 14.19 -23.23 -23.84
C ASP A 215 14.59 -21.75 -23.92
N SER A 216 15.56 -21.37 -23.12
CA SER A 216 16.11 -20.01 -23.11
C SER A 216 16.75 -19.61 -24.46
N ARG A 217 16.92 -20.55 -25.40
CA ARG A 217 17.45 -20.33 -26.76
C ARG A 217 16.35 -20.10 -27.79
N GLU A 218 15.13 -20.55 -27.55
CA GLU A 218 14.01 -20.30 -28.44
C GLU A 218 13.51 -18.86 -28.28
N ARG A 219 14.02 -17.99 -29.10
CA ARG A 219 13.37 -16.71 -29.35
C ARG A 219 12.21 -16.98 -30.29
N VAL A 220 10.98 -16.89 -29.80
CA VAL A 220 9.81 -16.86 -30.67
C VAL A 220 9.99 -15.66 -31.59
N PRO A 221 9.91 -15.82 -32.93
CA PRO A 221 10.13 -14.72 -33.85
C PRO A 221 9.20 -13.58 -33.49
N SER A 222 9.74 -12.50 -32.95
CA SER A 222 8.95 -11.30 -32.72
C SER A 222 8.61 -10.71 -34.08
N GLN A 223 7.33 -10.67 -34.42
CA GLN A 223 6.89 -9.73 -35.43
C GLN A 223 7.30 -8.34 -34.91
N LYS A 224 8.12 -7.65 -35.67
CA LYS A 224 8.53 -6.27 -35.36
C LYS A 224 7.28 -5.41 -35.33
N SER A 225 6.64 -5.29 -34.18
CA SER A 225 5.59 -4.33 -33.97
C SER A 225 6.23 -2.96 -33.73
N GLY A 226 5.93 -2.01 -34.59
CA GLY A 226 6.57 -0.69 -34.60
C GLY A 226 6.09 0.29 -33.53
N GLY A 227 5.42 -0.18 -32.48
CA GLY A 227 4.93 0.65 -31.39
C GLY A 227 5.69 0.42 -30.08
N LYS A 228 5.81 1.45 -29.27
CA LYS A 228 6.37 1.36 -27.93
C LYS A 228 5.22 1.28 -26.91
N VAL A 229 5.24 0.31 -26.00
CA VAL A 229 4.33 0.29 -24.86
C VAL A 229 4.59 1.52 -24.01
N THR A 230 3.54 2.23 -23.67
CA THR A 230 3.61 3.32 -22.69
C THR A 230 3.35 2.74 -21.30
N THR A 231 4.29 2.90 -20.40
CA THR A 231 4.12 2.46 -19.01
C THR A 231 3.86 3.65 -18.11
N LYS A 232 2.84 3.56 -17.26
CA LYS A 232 2.60 4.50 -16.16
C LYS A 232 2.76 3.76 -14.84
N PHE A 233 3.63 4.27 -13.99
CA PHE A 233 3.78 3.73 -12.64
C PHE A 233 2.77 4.38 -11.70
N VAL A 234 1.94 3.56 -11.09
CA VAL A 234 0.83 3.97 -10.23
C VAL A 234 0.81 3.13 -8.95
N GLY A 235 0.32 3.69 -7.86
CA GLY A 235 -0.02 2.88 -6.67
C GLY A 235 -1.30 2.06 -6.94
N ASP A 236 -1.59 1.08 -6.09
CA ASP A 236 -2.74 0.15 -6.26
C ASP A 236 -4.05 0.89 -6.49
N GLN A 237 -4.37 1.83 -5.59
CA GLN A 237 -5.60 2.59 -5.66
C GLN A 237 -5.65 3.48 -6.92
N ASN A 238 -4.54 4.13 -7.24
CA ASN A 238 -4.46 4.97 -8.44
C ASN A 238 -4.53 4.12 -9.71
N GLY A 239 -3.92 2.93 -9.72
CA GLY A 239 -4.01 1.99 -10.84
C GLY A 239 -5.43 1.51 -11.09
N TYR A 240 -6.17 1.22 -10.03
CA TYR A 240 -7.59 0.86 -10.08
C TYR A 240 -8.44 2.00 -10.65
N ILE A 241 -8.31 3.20 -10.11
CA ILE A 241 -9.05 4.38 -10.60
C ILE A 241 -8.70 4.69 -12.05
N SER A 242 -7.41 4.66 -12.41
CA SER A 242 -6.97 4.92 -13.80
C SER A 242 -7.50 3.88 -14.79
N ALA A 243 -7.58 2.59 -14.39
CA ALA A 243 -8.16 1.55 -15.24
C ALA A 243 -9.65 1.80 -15.49
N LEU A 244 -10.42 2.10 -14.45
CA LEU A 244 -11.84 2.46 -14.54
C LEU A 244 -12.07 3.70 -15.39
N SER A 245 -11.20 4.70 -15.26
CA SER A 245 -11.27 5.95 -16.04
C SER A 245 -10.83 5.80 -17.51
N GLY A 246 -10.44 4.60 -17.94
CA GLY A 246 -10.05 4.35 -19.33
C GLY A 246 -8.68 4.89 -19.70
N GLU A 247 -7.73 4.95 -18.76
CA GLU A 247 -6.38 5.45 -19.02
C GLU A 247 -5.39 4.37 -19.49
N GLY A 248 -5.71 3.08 -19.28
CA GLY A 248 -4.82 1.99 -19.64
C GLY A 248 -5.31 0.61 -19.26
N ILE A 249 -4.43 -0.37 -19.45
CA ILE A 249 -4.58 -1.77 -19.02
C ILE A 249 -3.84 -1.92 -17.69
N ALA A 250 -4.57 -2.25 -16.63
CA ALA A 250 -3.94 -2.57 -15.35
C ALA A 250 -3.46 -4.02 -15.35
N VAL A 251 -2.23 -4.24 -14.86
CA VAL A 251 -1.58 -5.56 -14.86
C VAL A 251 -1.30 -6.10 -13.46
N ASP A 252 -1.40 -5.25 -12.45
CA ASP A 252 -1.00 -5.55 -11.07
C ASP A 252 -2.16 -5.50 -10.06
N LEU A 253 -3.41 -5.38 -10.50
CA LEU A 253 -4.54 -5.31 -9.59
C LEU A 253 -4.90 -6.72 -9.09
N PRO A 254 -4.91 -6.95 -7.77
CA PRO A 254 -5.39 -8.19 -7.20
C PRO A 254 -6.84 -8.47 -7.60
N LEU A 255 -7.16 -9.70 -7.96
CA LEU A 255 -8.53 -10.08 -8.34
C LEU A 255 -9.55 -9.77 -7.24
N SER A 256 -9.16 -9.90 -5.97
CA SER A 256 -10.03 -9.56 -4.84
C SER A 256 -10.47 -8.09 -4.85
N PHE A 257 -9.65 -7.19 -5.39
CA PHE A 257 -9.96 -5.75 -5.45
C PHE A 257 -11.01 -5.43 -6.52
N ILE A 258 -10.94 -6.14 -7.65
CA ILE A 258 -11.71 -5.84 -8.85
C ILE A 258 -12.89 -6.79 -9.10
N LYS A 259 -13.19 -7.69 -8.15
CA LYS A 259 -14.26 -8.69 -8.29
C LYS A 259 -15.61 -8.05 -8.68
N ARG A 260 -16.00 -6.96 -8.01
CA ARG A 260 -17.27 -6.27 -8.30
C ARG A 260 -17.31 -5.69 -9.69
N ASP A 261 -16.18 -5.13 -10.13
CA ASP A 261 -16.04 -4.49 -11.45
C ASP A 261 -16.04 -5.52 -12.57
N LEU A 262 -15.41 -6.66 -12.36
CA LEU A 262 -15.45 -7.77 -13.30
C LEU A 262 -16.88 -8.33 -13.46
N VAL A 263 -17.58 -8.56 -12.35
CA VAL A 263 -18.98 -9.02 -12.37
C VAL A 263 -19.91 -7.97 -12.95
N GLY A 264 -19.69 -6.70 -12.62
CA GLY A 264 -20.47 -5.57 -13.12
C GLY A 264 -20.12 -5.12 -14.54
N GLY A 265 -19.02 -5.62 -15.12
CA GLY A 265 -18.57 -5.26 -16.48
C GLY A 265 -17.91 -3.89 -16.60
N SER A 266 -17.63 -3.18 -15.50
CA SER A 266 -16.88 -1.91 -15.51
C SER A 266 -15.39 -2.12 -15.82
N LEU A 267 -14.85 -3.29 -15.47
CA LEU A 267 -13.58 -3.81 -15.95
C LEU A 267 -13.81 -5.16 -16.64
N VAL A 268 -13.02 -5.42 -17.69
CA VAL A 268 -13.05 -6.70 -18.40
C VAL A 268 -11.64 -7.26 -18.52
N PRO A 269 -11.46 -8.59 -18.48
CA PRO A 269 -10.16 -9.21 -18.71
C PRO A 269 -9.73 -9.05 -20.17
N VAL A 270 -8.46 -8.74 -20.37
CA VAL A 270 -7.81 -8.73 -21.68
C VAL A 270 -6.66 -9.70 -21.71
N LEU A 271 -6.35 -10.30 -22.86
CA LEU A 271 -5.29 -11.30 -22.99
C LEU A 271 -5.39 -12.36 -21.88
N LYS A 272 -6.54 -13.05 -21.80
CA LYS A 272 -6.88 -14.00 -20.75
C LYS A 272 -5.74 -15.00 -20.54
N GLY A 273 -5.38 -15.23 -19.27
CA GLY A 273 -4.27 -16.11 -18.87
C GLY A 273 -2.92 -15.43 -18.73
N TRP A 274 -2.68 -14.31 -19.40
CA TRP A 274 -1.48 -13.51 -19.14
C TRP A 274 -1.60 -12.79 -17.80
N LYS A 275 -0.57 -12.91 -16.95
CA LYS A 275 -0.54 -12.33 -15.60
C LYS A 275 0.88 -11.92 -15.24
N ARG A 276 1.02 -11.11 -14.20
CA ARG A 276 2.32 -10.93 -13.54
C ARG A 276 2.67 -12.20 -12.76
N LYS A 277 3.97 -12.43 -12.54
CA LYS A 277 4.40 -13.48 -11.62
C LYS A 277 3.67 -13.29 -10.27
N PRO A 278 3.05 -14.34 -9.71
CA PRO A 278 2.39 -14.23 -8.43
C PRO A 278 3.37 -13.78 -7.35
N TRP A 279 2.90 -12.95 -6.44
CA TRP A 279 3.69 -12.56 -5.29
C TRP A 279 3.16 -13.22 -4.01
N SER A 280 4.09 -13.53 -3.10
CA SER A 280 3.73 -14.10 -1.81
C SER A 280 2.96 -13.08 -0.96
N ARG A 281 2.10 -13.59 -0.08
CA ARG A 281 1.43 -12.81 0.96
C ARG A 281 1.79 -13.41 2.30
N ASN A 282 2.30 -12.59 3.18
CA ASN A 282 2.81 -13.03 4.47
C ASN A 282 2.32 -12.12 5.57
N LEU A 283 1.92 -12.70 6.70
CA LEU A 283 1.87 -12.00 7.96
C LEU A 283 3.25 -12.01 8.58
N VAL A 284 3.66 -10.90 9.13
CA VAL A 284 4.94 -10.75 9.83
C VAL A 284 4.73 -10.22 11.24
N VAL A 285 5.41 -10.83 12.21
CA VAL A 285 5.32 -10.52 13.64
C VAL A 285 6.74 -10.45 14.19
N HIS A 286 7.02 -9.55 15.11
CA HIS A 286 8.31 -9.50 15.79
C HIS A 286 8.48 -10.68 16.74
N LYS A 287 9.65 -11.34 16.75
CA LYS A 287 9.94 -12.52 17.59
C LYS A 287 9.79 -12.26 19.09
N GLU A 288 10.05 -11.04 19.54
CA GLU A 288 9.85 -10.66 20.94
C GLU A 288 8.39 -10.77 21.40
N ASN A 289 7.42 -10.69 20.47
CA ASN A 289 6.00 -10.84 20.75
C ASN A 289 5.56 -12.32 20.86
N SER A 290 6.51 -13.28 20.92
CA SER A 290 6.23 -14.72 21.01
C SER A 290 5.42 -15.14 22.24
N HIS A 291 5.37 -14.33 23.26
CA HIS A 291 4.60 -14.56 24.50
C HIS A 291 3.19 -13.93 24.46
N TRP A 292 2.83 -13.19 23.43
CA TRP A 292 1.54 -12.49 23.33
C TRP A 292 0.47 -13.40 22.69
N GLU A 293 -0.32 -14.02 23.54
CA GLU A 293 -1.27 -15.06 23.14
C GLU A 293 -2.37 -14.56 22.21
N GLU A 294 -2.93 -13.37 22.48
CA GLU A 294 -3.98 -12.77 21.64
C GLU A 294 -3.46 -12.46 20.23
N LEU A 295 -2.21 -11.97 20.11
CA LEU A 295 -1.59 -11.73 18.82
C LEU A 295 -1.42 -13.01 18.00
N HIS A 296 -0.99 -14.10 18.66
CA HIS A 296 -0.87 -15.41 18.01
C HIS A 296 -2.23 -16.00 17.64
N THR A 297 -3.24 -15.82 18.48
CA THR A 297 -4.62 -16.21 18.19
C THR A 297 -5.12 -15.51 16.94
N PHE A 298 -4.96 -14.18 16.86
CA PHE A 298 -5.32 -13.40 15.67
C PHE A 298 -4.54 -13.84 14.43
N ALA A 299 -3.22 -13.95 14.53
CA ALA A 299 -2.37 -14.31 13.40
C ALA A 299 -2.72 -15.68 12.80
N ARG A 300 -2.95 -16.69 13.65
CA ARG A 300 -3.36 -18.05 13.21
C ARG A 300 -4.76 -18.06 12.63
N TRP A 301 -5.70 -17.36 13.28
CA TRP A 301 -7.07 -17.24 12.79
C TRP A 301 -7.11 -16.56 11.43
N PHE A 302 -6.40 -15.44 11.27
CA PHE A 302 -6.31 -14.71 10.02
C PHE A 302 -5.67 -15.55 8.92
N GLN A 303 -4.56 -16.24 9.23
CA GLN A 303 -3.89 -17.15 8.29
C GLN A 303 -4.84 -18.24 7.78
N LEU A 304 -5.61 -18.84 8.67
CA LEU A 304 -6.55 -19.91 8.32
C LEU A 304 -7.67 -19.39 7.40
N HIS A 305 -8.33 -18.30 7.81
CA HIS A 305 -9.50 -17.78 7.10
C HIS A 305 -9.16 -17.12 5.78
N GLU A 306 -8.07 -16.36 5.73
CA GLU A 306 -7.61 -15.75 4.47
C GLU A 306 -7.13 -16.82 3.48
N ARG A 307 -6.49 -17.89 3.94
CA ARG A 307 -6.02 -18.98 3.09
C ARG A 307 -7.18 -19.77 2.47
N ILE A 308 -8.21 -20.08 3.25
CA ILE A 308 -9.41 -20.79 2.78
C ILE A 308 -10.19 -19.89 1.81
N ASP A 309 -10.49 -18.66 2.23
CA ASP A 309 -11.28 -17.72 1.43
C ASP A 309 -10.57 -17.34 0.12
N SER A 310 -9.24 -17.20 0.14
CA SER A 310 -8.50 -16.78 -1.05
C SER A 310 -8.49 -17.88 -2.13
N HIS A 311 -8.19 -19.12 -1.78
CA HIS A 311 -8.06 -20.19 -2.79
C HIS A 311 -9.37 -20.43 -3.54
N HIS A 312 -10.49 -20.52 -2.82
CA HIS A 312 -11.80 -20.73 -3.43
C HIS A 312 -12.23 -19.53 -4.28
N ARG A 313 -12.01 -18.33 -3.78
CA ARG A 313 -12.34 -17.05 -4.43
C ARG A 313 -11.57 -16.82 -5.74
N TRP A 314 -10.29 -17.22 -5.78
CA TRP A 314 -9.47 -17.11 -6.99
C TRP A 314 -9.95 -18.06 -8.09
N ASN A 315 -10.24 -19.32 -7.76
CA ASN A 315 -10.71 -20.30 -8.73
C ASN A 315 -12.06 -19.88 -9.34
N GLU A 316 -13.02 -19.45 -8.53
CA GLU A 316 -14.29 -18.90 -9.03
C GLU A 316 -14.09 -17.71 -9.98
N MET A 317 -13.20 -16.79 -9.62
CA MET A 317 -12.94 -15.61 -10.44
C MET A 317 -12.23 -15.96 -11.76
N TYR A 318 -11.30 -16.90 -11.76
CA TYR A 318 -10.67 -17.35 -13.00
C TYR A 318 -11.67 -18.05 -13.91
N GLN A 319 -12.51 -18.91 -13.39
CA GLN A 319 -13.59 -19.55 -14.16
C GLN A 319 -14.59 -18.51 -14.71
N PHE A 320 -15.00 -17.56 -13.89
CA PHE A 320 -15.86 -16.46 -14.32
C PHE A 320 -15.23 -15.64 -15.45
N CYS A 321 -13.94 -15.39 -15.39
CA CYS A 321 -13.20 -14.65 -16.41
C CYS A 321 -12.80 -15.52 -17.61
N GLU A 322 -13.24 -16.80 -17.67
CA GLU A 322 -12.88 -17.75 -18.74
C GLU A 322 -11.36 -17.88 -18.93
N VAL A 323 -10.61 -17.80 -17.85
CA VAL A 323 -9.15 -17.98 -17.88
C VAL A 323 -8.85 -19.46 -18.01
N PRO A 324 -7.98 -19.89 -18.95
CA PRO A 324 -7.61 -21.29 -19.09
C PRO A 324 -7.03 -21.88 -17.81
N GLU A 325 -7.39 -23.11 -17.46
CA GLU A 325 -6.96 -23.76 -16.22
C GLU A 325 -5.43 -23.85 -16.11
N GLU A 326 -4.73 -24.07 -17.20
CA GLU A 326 -3.27 -24.12 -17.26
C GLU A 326 -2.62 -22.78 -16.83
N ALA A 327 -3.34 -21.67 -16.91
CA ALA A 327 -2.84 -20.37 -16.52
C ALA A 327 -2.80 -20.17 -14.99
N TYR A 328 -3.54 -20.96 -14.20
CA TYR A 328 -3.63 -20.82 -12.74
C TYR A 328 -3.47 -22.13 -11.95
N ALA A 329 -3.46 -23.28 -12.61
CA ALA A 329 -3.30 -24.58 -11.97
C ALA A 329 -1.89 -24.82 -11.38
N ASN A 330 -0.87 -24.12 -11.90
CA ASN A 330 0.50 -24.14 -11.38
C ASN A 330 0.89 -22.71 -10.96
N PRO A 331 0.74 -22.35 -9.69
CA PRO A 331 1.13 -21.04 -9.15
C PRO A 331 2.64 -20.85 -9.07
#